data_8bfaf2ff6715315333b08a45af61dd7f
#
_entry.id   8bfaf2ff6715315333b08a45af61dd7f
#
_cell.length_a   1.000
_cell.length_b   1.000
_cell.length_c   1.000
_cell.angle_alpha   90.00
_cell.angle_beta   90.00
_cell.angle_gamma   90.00
#
_symmetry.space_group_name_H-M   'P 1'
#
loop_
_entity.id
_entity.type
_entity.pdbx_description
1 polymer ?
#
loop_
_entity_poly.entity_id
_entity_poly.type
_entity_poly.pdbx_seq_one_letter_code
_entity_poly.pdbx_strand_id
1 'polypeptide(L)'
;MNINLDKNQIERFSRQIVLKNIGSLGQKKIIGAKVLIIGMGGLGCPAAEFLARAGVGVLGIVDPDIVNLSNIHRQSLYSIEDLKKSKIKSAQKKLKKINSKIKVNAYKIRLNIKNYQKIIKNYDYIIDGSDNFETKFLINDVSRKYKKFLVTGAISKFDGHIFSFDFKNKKTPCIRSFYQEYEISDDILNCEYEGILGTVAGIIGIMQANEILKKILSIGKNLNVQVLVIDLLNLNFRKIKFKKLKDVKKI
;
A
#
# COMPACT_ATOMS: atom_id res chain seq x y z
N MET A 1 -2.41 -3.37 24.60
CA MET A 1 -1.03 -3.83 24.85
C MET A 1 -0.19 -2.64 25.31
N ASN A 2 0.44 -2.71 26.48
CA ASN A 2 1.42 -1.71 26.91
C ASN A 2 2.73 -1.96 26.17
N ILE A 3 2.94 -1.26 25.05
CA ILE A 3 4.20 -1.31 24.31
C ILE A 3 5.17 -0.32 24.97
N ASN A 4 6.25 -0.81 25.57
CA ASN A 4 7.34 0.04 26.04
C ASN A 4 8.42 0.07 24.96
N LEU A 5 8.90 1.28 24.63
CA LEU A 5 10.02 1.44 23.71
C LEU A 5 11.33 1.14 24.45
N ASP A 6 12.12 0.23 23.92
CA ASP A 6 13.49 0.01 24.41
C ASP A 6 14.45 1.11 23.92
N LYS A 7 15.67 1.17 24.51
CA LYS A 7 16.68 2.18 24.17
C LYS A 7 16.99 2.23 22.67
N ASN A 8 17.13 1.06 22.04
CA ASN A 8 17.44 0.97 20.61
C ASN A 8 16.27 1.48 19.74
N GLN A 9 15.03 1.24 20.17
CA GLN A 9 13.84 1.77 19.49
C GLN A 9 13.73 3.28 19.65
N ILE A 10 14.05 3.82 20.83
CA ILE A 10 14.06 5.27 21.07
C ILE A 10 15.11 5.93 20.17
N GLU A 11 16.31 5.39 20.10
CA GLU A 11 17.37 5.88 19.23
C GLU A 11 16.96 5.80 17.75
N ARG A 12 16.52 4.62 17.30
CA ARG A 12 16.11 4.37 15.91
C ARG A 12 15.03 5.33 15.45
N PHE A 13 14.03 5.59 16.28
CA PHE A 13 12.87 6.41 15.93
C PHE A 13 12.94 7.83 16.49
N SER A 14 14.09 8.25 17.02
CA SER A 14 14.26 9.56 17.64
C SER A 14 13.74 10.70 16.77
N ARG A 15 14.02 10.70 15.47
CA ARG A 15 13.57 11.72 14.51
C ARG A 15 12.07 11.74 14.25
N GLN A 16 11.38 10.64 14.47
CA GLN A 16 9.92 10.59 14.45
C GLN A 16 9.33 11.01 15.80
N ILE A 17 9.95 10.57 16.89
CA ILE A 17 9.48 10.82 18.27
C ILE A 17 9.53 12.32 18.62
N VAL A 18 10.50 13.08 18.12
CA VAL A 18 10.58 14.53 18.37
C VAL A 18 9.49 15.35 17.65
N LEU A 19 8.80 14.78 16.68
CA LEU A 19 7.67 15.45 16.04
C LEU A 19 6.49 15.53 17.03
N LYS A 20 6.06 16.76 17.37
CA LYS A 20 4.98 17.02 18.37
C LYS A 20 3.72 16.18 18.12
N ASN A 21 3.36 15.96 16.84
CA ASN A 21 2.17 15.21 16.45
C ASN A 21 2.37 13.67 16.49
N ILE A 22 3.58 13.19 16.75
CA ILE A 22 3.90 11.75 16.85
C ILE A 22 4.22 11.41 18.31
N GLY A 23 5.32 11.91 18.83
CA GLY A 23 5.79 11.61 20.16
C GLY A 23 6.05 10.10 20.38
N SER A 24 6.32 9.73 21.61
CA SER A 24 6.47 8.30 21.98
C SER A 24 5.16 7.51 21.85
N LEU A 25 4.03 8.16 22.11
CA LEU A 25 2.70 7.53 21.98
C LEU A 25 2.36 7.21 20.53
N GLY A 26 2.65 8.14 19.59
CA GLY A 26 2.47 7.89 18.17
C GLY A 26 3.38 6.76 17.68
N GLN A 27 4.65 6.73 18.12
CA GLN A 27 5.56 5.65 17.75
C GLN A 27 5.06 4.27 18.26
N LYS A 28 4.51 4.20 19.46
CA LYS A 28 3.85 2.99 19.98
C LYS A 28 2.66 2.55 19.10
N LYS A 29 1.85 3.48 18.59
CA LYS A 29 0.76 3.17 17.64
C LYS A 29 1.31 2.56 16.35
N ILE A 30 2.41 3.11 15.80
CA ILE A 30 3.05 2.57 14.59
C ILE A 30 3.55 1.14 14.84
N ILE A 31 4.22 0.90 15.97
CA ILE A 31 4.71 -0.45 16.33
C ILE A 31 3.57 -1.44 16.55
N GLY A 32 2.43 -0.99 17.07
CA GLY A 32 1.24 -1.84 17.27
C GLY A 32 0.46 -2.13 15.99
N ALA A 33 0.73 -1.44 14.89
CA ALA A 33 -0.06 -1.52 13.67
C ALA A 33 0.21 -2.80 12.86
N LYS A 34 -0.83 -3.26 12.13
CA LYS A 34 -0.80 -4.42 11.24
C LYS A 34 -1.22 -3.98 9.84
N VAL A 35 -0.28 -3.96 8.90
CA VAL A 35 -0.49 -3.53 7.52
C VAL A 35 -0.30 -4.69 6.56
N LEU A 36 -1.24 -4.89 5.65
CA LEU A 36 -1.15 -5.85 4.55
C LEU A 36 -0.86 -5.10 3.25
N ILE A 37 0.12 -5.57 2.50
CA ILE A 37 0.49 -5.04 1.19
C ILE A 37 0.25 -6.13 0.16
N ILE A 38 -0.62 -5.87 -0.81
CA ILE A 38 -0.97 -6.80 -1.88
C ILE A 38 -0.34 -6.29 -3.17
N GLY A 39 0.54 -7.10 -3.76
CA GLY A 39 1.44 -6.73 -4.84
C GLY A 39 2.76 -6.17 -4.30
N MET A 40 3.86 -6.90 -4.52
CA MET A 40 5.22 -6.49 -4.17
C MET A 40 5.99 -6.07 -5.43
N GLY A 41 5.31 -5.25 -6.24
CA GLY A 41 5.85 -4.62 -7.44
C GLY A 41 6.40 -3.22 -7.18
N GLY A 42 6.28 -2.33 -8.19
CA GLY A 42 6.80 -0.95 -8.14
C GLY A 42 6.19 -0.09 -7.05
N LEU A 43 4.91 -0.29 -6.69
CA LEU A 43 4.23 0.40 -5.61
C LEU A 43 4.48 -0.25 -4.25
N GLY A 44 4.35 -1.59 -4.19
CA GLY A 44 4.43 -2.32 -2.93
C GLY A 44 5.82 -2.33 -2.32
N CYS A 45 6.88 -2.39 -3.11
CA CYS A 45 8.26 -2.39 -2.62
C CYS A 45 8.59 -1.12 -1.81
N PRO A 46 8.47 0.10 -2.36
CA PRO A 46 8.77 1.31 -1.60
C PRO A 46 7.79 1.53 -0.44
N ALA A 47 6.50 1.16 -0.60
CA ALA A 47 5.55 1.22 0.51
C ALA A 47 5.98 0.33 1.68
N ALA A 48 6.32 -0.93 1.42
CA ALA A 48 6.78 -1.88 2.44
C ALA A 48 8.07 -1.41 3.12
N GLU A 49 9.01 -0.91 2.34
CA GLU A 49 10.27 -0.41 2.83
C GLU A 49 10.09 0.74 3.83
N PHE A 50 9.32 1.77 3.45
CA PHE A 50 9.13 2.93 4.33
C PHE A 50 8.26 2.61 5.55
N LEU A 51 7.30 1.70 5.46
CA LEU A 51 6.56 1.22 6.63
C LEU A 51 7.46 0.44 7.60
N ALA A 52 8.38 -0.39 7.08
CA ALA A 52 9.37 -1.09 7.91
C ALA A 52 10.34 -0.12 8.58
N ARG A 53 10.81 0.91 7.86
CA ARG A 53 11.67 1.99 8.39
C ARG A 53 10.95 2.81 9.46
N ALA A 54 9.66 3.11 9.28
CA ALA A 54 8.84 3.80 10.27
C ALA A 54 8.55 2.95 11.51
N GLY A 55 8.74 1.63 11.44
CA GLY A 55 8.59 0.72 12.58
C GLY A 55 7.21 0.08 12.71
N VAL A 56 6.45 -0.05 11.61
CA VAL A 56 5.19 -0.81 11.61
C VAL A 56 5.47 -2.25 12.07
N GLY A 57 4.82 -2.68 13.16
CA GLY A 57 5.21 -3.90 13.84
C GLY A 57 4.89 -5.19 13.08
N VAL A 58 3.81 -5.21 12.30
CA VAL A 58 3.43 -6.38 11.48
C VAL A 58 3.18 -5.95 10.05
N LEU A 59 3.96 -6.50 9.12
CA LEU A 59 3.75 -6.38 7.68
C LEU A 59 3.34 -7.73 7.12
N GLY A 60 2.17 -7.80 6.47
CA GLY A 60 1.82 -8.89 5.56
C GLY A 60 2.19 -8.48 4.15
N ILE A 61 2.83 -9.36 3.40
CA ILE A 61 3.17 -9.13 1.99
C ILE A 61 2.64 -10.28 1.14
N VAL A 62 1.94 -9.94 0.06
CA VAL A 62 1.29 -10.92 -0.84
C VAL A 62 1.77 -10.68 -2.25
N ASP A 63 2.36 -11.68 -2.88
CA ASP A 63 2.76 -11.66 -4.29
C ASP A 63 3.07 -13.10 -4.76
N PRO A 64 2.55 -13.57 -5.91
CA PRO A 64 2.83 -14.92 -6.41
C PRO A 64 4.16 -15.03 -7.14
N ASP A 65 4.73 -13.92 -7.61
CA ASP A 65 5.74 -13.87 -8.66
C ASP A 65 7.16 -14.12 -8.19
N ILE A 66 8.03 -14.24 -9.19
CA ILE A 66 9.49 -14.20 -9.06
C ILE A 66 10.04 -12.86 -9.55
N VAL A 67 11.28 -12.56 -9.18
CA VAL A 67 11.99 -11.36 -9.64
C VAL A 67 12.51 -11.55 -11.04
N ASN A 68 12.16 -10.66 -11.96
CA ASN A 68 12.66 -10.58 -13.33
C ASN A 68 13.58 -9.37 -13.50
N LEU A 69 14.46 -9.38 -14.49
CA LEU A 69 15.40 -8.29 -14.76
C LEU A 69 14.64 -6.98 -15.04
N SER A 70 13.55 -7.03 -15.79
CA SER A 70 12.67 -5.91 -16.08
C SER A 70 11.97 -5.30 -14.85
N ASN A 71 12.06 -5.94 -13.70
CA ASN A 71 11.47 -5.41 -12.46
C ASN A 71 12.42 -4.45 -11.72
N ILE A 72 13.72 -4.65 -11.84
CA ILE A 72 14.74 -4.02 -10.97
C ILE A 72 14.72 -2.49 -11.07
N HIS A 73 14.43 -1.94 -12.25
CA HIS A 73 14.44 -0.49 -12.47
C HIS A 73 13.38 0.27 -11.65
N ARG A 74 12.34 -0.42 -11.11
CA ARG A 74 11.24 0.21 -10.35
C ARG A 74 10.84 -0.49 -9.06
N GLN A 75 11.32 -1.70 -8.80
CA GLN A 75 10.98 -2.49 -7.61
C GLN A 75 12.15 -2.47 -6.61
N SER A 76 12.19 -1.42 -5.77
CA SER A 76 13.34 -1.01 -4.94
C SER A 76 13.88 -2.08 -3.98
N LEU A 77 13.07 -3.07 -3.62
CA LEU A 77 13.49 -4.15 -2.74
C LEU A 77 14.27 -5.27 -3.47
N TYR A 78 14.46 -5.20 -4.79
CA TYR A 78 15.15 -6.27 -5.52
C TYR A 78 16.40 -5.77 -6.21
N SER A 79 17.36 -6.68 -6.35
CA SER A 79 18.64 -6.49 -7.02
C SER A 79 18.91 -7.64 -7.99
N ILE A 80 19.99 -7.56 -8.74
CA ILE A 80 20.43 -8.63 -9.65
C ILE A 80 20.58 -9.97 -8.92
N GLU A 81 21.03 -9.96 -7.65
CA GLU A 81 21.14 -11.15 -6.82
C GLU A 81 19.81 -11.87 -6.56
N ASP A 82 18.69 -11.17 -6.72
CA ASP A 82 17.35 -11.71 -6.46
C ASP A 82 16.68 -12.32 -7.70
N LEU A 83 17.32 -12.25 -8.86
CA LEU A 83 16.79 -12.78 -10.12
C LEU A 83 16.33 -14.23 -9.97
N LYS A 84 15.16 -14.54 -10.52
CA LYS A 84 14.49 -15.85 -10.49
C LYS A 84 14.11 -16.34 -9.08
N LYS A 85 14.33 -15.54 -8.03
CA LYS A 85 13.87 -15.83 -6.66
C LYS A 85 12.46 -15.31 -6.44
N SER A 86 11.75 -15.90 -5.48
CA SER A 86 10.41 -15.43 -5.07
C SER A 86 10.47 -13.99 -4.56
N LYS A 87 9.64 -13.10 -5.12
CA LYS A 87 9.54 -11.71 -4.70
C LYS A 87 9.32 -11.58 -3.19
N ILE A 88 8.37 -12.33 -2.63
CA ILE A 88 8.05 -12.22 -1.21
C ILE A 88 9.17 -12.74 -0.30
N LYS A 89 9.93 -13.78 -0.70
CA LYS A 89 11.06 -14.28 0.08
C LYS A 89 12.22 -13.26 0.10
N SER A 90 12.54 -12.69 -1.06
CA SER A 90 13.55 -11.62 -1.17
C SER A 90 13.15 -10.37 -0.40
N ALA A 91 11.89 -9.91 -0.55
CA ALA A 91 11.35 -8.78 0.19
C ALA A 91 11.38 -9.02 1.71
N GLN A 92 10.92 -10.18 2.18
CA GLN A 92 10.93 -10.53 3.60
C GLN A 92 12.34 -10.46 4.19
N LYS A 93 13.34 -11.03 3.49
CA LYS A 93 14.74 -10.98 3.92
C LYS A 93 15.25 -9.56 4.03
N LYS A 94 14.96 -8.69 3.04
CA LYS A 94 15.41 -7.30 3.02
C LYS A 94 14.69 -6.44 4.05
N LEU A 95 13.39 -6.59 4.21
CA LEU A 95 12.62 -5.89 5.26
C LEU A 95 13.11 -6.25 6.67
N LYS A 96 13.47 -7.51 6.90
CA LYS A 96 14.08 -7.94 8.16
C LYS A 96 15.49 -7.37 8.38
N LYS A 97 16.28 -7.16 7.33
CA LYS A 97 17.57 -6.45 7.42
C LYS A 97 17.38 -4.95 7.74
N ILE A 98 16.34 -4.33 7.20
CA ILE A 98 15.99 -2.92 7.50
C ILE A 98 15.57 -2.79 8.96
N ASN A 99 14.69 -3.69 9.43
CA ASN A 99 14.22 -3.66 10.82
C ASN A 99 13.95 -5.10 11.32
N SER A 100 14.86 -5.63 12.12
CA SER A 100 14.79 -6.99 12.65
C SER A 100 13.62 -7.20 13.63
N LYS A 101 13.13 -6.13 14.26
CA LYS A 101 12.06 -6.20 15.27
C LYS A 101 10.66 -6.37 14.69
N ILE A 102 10.43 -6.04 13.40
CA ILE A 102 9.11 -6.19 12.77
C ILE A 102 8.82 -7.65 12.43
N LYS A 103 7.55 -8.03 12.48
CA LYS A 103 7.09 -9.32 11.97
C LYS A 103 6.69 -9.18 10.51
N VAL A 104 7.27 -9.98 9.62
CA VAL A 104 6.92 -10.00 8.19
C VAL A 104 6.31 -11.35 7.84
N ASN A 105 5.00 -11.36 7.56
CA ASN A 105 4.27 -12.53 7.08
C ASN A 105 4.26 -12.54 5.56
N ALA A 106 4.88 -13.52 4.94
CA ALA A 106 5.03 -13.62 3.49
C ALA A 106 4.07 -14.67 2.93
N TYR A 107 3.23 -14.26 1.95
CA TYR A 107 2.22 -15.11 1.31
C TYR A 107 2.53 -15.23 -0.20
N LYS A 108 3.12 -16.35 -0.62
CA LYS A 108 3.38 -16.63 -2.05
C LYS A 108 2.11 -17.15 -2.72
N ILE A 109 1.15 -16.27 -2.90
CA ILE A 109 -0.14 -16.60 -3.52
C ILE A 109 -0.68 -15.41 -4.32
N ARG A 110 -1.52 -15.70 -5.32
CA ARG A 110 -2.41 -14.71 -5.93
C ARG A 110 -3.67 -14.59 -5.07
N LEU A 111 -3.99 -13.37 -4.64
CA LEU A 111 -5.22 -13.13 -3.89
C LEU A 111 -6.44 -13.39 -4.79
N ASN A 112 -7.41 -14.15 -4.27
CA ASN A 112 -8.65 -14.49 -4.96
C ASN A 112 -9.81 -14.75 -3.99
N ILE A 113 -11.01 -15.01 -4.52
CA ILE A 113 -12.24 -15.23 -3.74
C ILE A 113 -12.11 -16.36 -2.72
N LYS A 114 -11.30 -17.39 -2.97
CA LYS A 114 -11.14 -18.55 -2.09
C LYS A 114 -10.21 -18.31 -0.89
N ASN A 115 -9.25 -17.38 -1.01
CA ASN A 115 -8.19 -17.23 -0.01
C ASN A 115 -8.16 -15.88 0.73
N TYR A 116 -8.81 -14.81 0.23
CA TYR A 116 -8.73 -13.46 0.80
C TYR A 116 -9.10 -13.42 2.28
N GLN A 117 -10.12 -14.18 2.65
CA GLN A 117 -10.70 -14.12 4.00
C GLN A 117 -9.69 -14.50 5.08
N LYS A 118 -8.88 -15.53 4.83
CA LYS A 118 -7.86 -16.03 5.77
C LYS A 118 -6.75 -15.02 6.03
N ILE A 119 -6.56 -14.08 5.11
CA ILE A 119 -5.45 -13.12 5.14
C ILE A 119 -5.94 -11.75 5.60
N ILE A 120 -6.87 -11.12 4.88
CA ILE A 120 -7.25 -9.70 5.08
C ILE A 120 -7.81 -9.43 6.48
N LYS A 121 -8.55 -10.37 7.06
CA LYS A 121 -9.14 -10.17 8.39
C LYS A 121 -8.12 -9.90 9.50
N ASN A 122 -6.88 -10.36 9.34
CA ASN A 122 -5.82 -10.26 10.34
C ASN A 122 -5.09 -8.90 10.35
N TYR A 123 -5.44 -8.01 9.43
CA TYR A 123 -4.80 -6.71 9.28
C TYR A 123 -5.83 -5.58 9.39
N ASP A 124 -5.38 -4.41 9.83
CA ASP A 124 -6.24 -3.24 10.03
C ASP A 124 -6.17 -2.28 8.85
N TYR A 125 -5.02 -2.24 8.21
CA TYR A 125 -4.68 -1.35 7.11
C TYR A 125 -4.25 -2.16 5.90
N ILE A 126 -4.74 -1.80 4.72
CA ILE A 126 -4.49 -2.50 3.47
C ILE A 126 -3.87 -1.52 2.47
N ILE A 127 -2.78 -1.92 1.83
CA ILE A 127 -2.23 -1.26 0.65
C ILE A 127 -2.48 -2.15 -0.55
N ASP A 128 -3.12 -1.58 -1.55
CA ASP A 128 -3.23 -2.16 -2.87
C ASP A 128 -2.13 -1.61 -3.78
N GLY A 129 -1.16 -2.45 -4.09
CA GLY A 129 -0.09 -2.22 -5.06
C GLY A 129 -0.22 -3.12 -6.29
N SER A 130 -1.42 -3.68 -6.55
CA SER A 130 -1.69 -4.50 -7.74
C SER A 130 -1.74 -3.66 -9.02
N ASP A 131 -1.52 -4.30 -10.15
CA ASP A 131 -1.42 -3.71 -11.49
C ASP A 131 -2.61 -4.03 -12.40
N ASN A 132 -3.63 -4.71 -11.88
CA ASN A 132 -4.82 -5.10 -12.64
C ASN A 132 -6.12 -4.78 -11.90
N PHE A 133 -7.17 -4.47 -12.64
CA PHE A 133 -8.45 -4.05 -12.07
C PHE A 133 -9.19 -5.16 -11.34
N GLU A 134 -9.12 -6.41 -11.80
CA GLU A 134 -9.76 -7.54 -11.12
C GLU A 134 -9.30 -7.63 -9.67
N THR A 135 -7.98 -7.59 -9.46
CA THR A 135 -7.40 -7.62 -8.11
C THR A 135 -7.75 -6.35 -7.32
N LYS A 136 -7.70 -5.16 -7.95
CA LYS A 136 -8.07 -3.89 -7.28
C LYS A 136 -9.52 -3.90 -6.80
N PHE A 137 -10.45 -4.35 -7.62
CA PHE A 137 -11.85 -4.45 -7.25
C PHE A 137 -12.09 -5.49 -6.15
N LEU A 138 -11.43 -6.65 -6.23
CA LEU A 138 -11.49 -7.65 -5.17
C LEU A 138 -10.98 -7.09 -3.83
N ILE A 139 -9.81 -6.43 -3.82
CA ILE A 139 -9.25 -5.81 -2.62
C ILE A 139 -10.19 -4.77 -2.04
N ASN A 140 -10.77 -3.91 -2.89
CA ASN A 140 -11.73 -2.89 -2.50
C ASN A 140 -12.95 -3.50 -1.81
N ASP A 141 -13.59 -4.48 -2.46
CA ASP A 141 -14.84 -5.07 -1.97
C ASP A 141 -14.63 -5.83 -0.66
N VAL A 142 -13.53 -6.55 -0.56
CA VAL A 142 -13.16 -7.27 0.65
C VAL A 142 -12.78 -6.31 1.78
N SER A 143 -12.02 -5.24 1.48
CA SER A 143 -11.68 -4.21 2.47
C SER A 143 -12.94 -3.53 3.02
N ARG A 144 -13.94 -3.28 2.15
CA ARG A 144 -15.25 -2.76 2.54
C ARG A 144 -16.03 -3.75 3.40
N LYS A 145 -16.08 -5.04 3.02
CA LYS A 145 -16.73 -6.11 3.77
C LYS A 145 -16.19 -6.22 5.20
N TYR A 146 -14.87 -6.12 5.36
CA TYR A 146 -14.19 -6.22 6.66
C TYR A 146 -13.93 -4.87 7.33
N LYS A 147 -14.50 -3.77 6.82
CA LYS A 147 -14.38 -2.42 7.37
C LYS A 147 -12.93 -1.99 7.60
N LYS A 148 -12.04 -2.30 6.64
CA LYS A 148 -10.62 -1.95 6.70
C LYS A 148 -10.38 -0.53 6.19
N PHE A 149 -9.23 0.03 6.55
CA PHE A 149 -8.71 1.22 5.87
C PHE A 149 -7.88 0.76 4.68
N LEU A 150 -8.28 1.19 3.48
CA LEU A 150 -7.64 0.84 2.22
C LEU A 150 -6.95 2.06 1.62
N VAL A 151 -5.72 1.87 1.16
CA VAL A 151 -5.04 2.81 0.26
C VAL A 151 -4.70 2.07 -1.03
N THR A 152 -5.20 2.58 -2.15
CA THR A 152 -4.93 2.01 -3.47
C THR A 152 -4.22 3.03 -4.35
N GLY A 153 -3.26 2.57 -5.15
CA GLY A 153 -2.53 3.35 -6.12
C GLY A 153 -2.71 2.79 -7.54
N ALA A 154 -2.65 3.66 -8.52
CA ALA A 154 -2.54 3.32 -9.93
C ALA A 154 -1.49 4.22 -10.56
N ILE A 155 -0.74 3.71 -11.52
CA ILE A 155 0.34 4.43 -12.21
C ILE A 155 0.33 4.09 -13.69
N SER A 156 0.65 5.06 -14.53
CA SER A 156 0.85 4.90 -15.97
C SER A 156 1.81 5.98 -16.45
N LYS A 157 2.80 5.64 -17.26
CA LYS A 157 3.77 6.58 -17.84
C LYS A 157 4.43 7.46 -16.77
N PHE A 158 3.99 8.70 -16.65
CA PHE A 158 4.46 9.70 -15.69
C PHE A 158 3.38 10.07 -14.65
N ASP A 159 2.23 9.43 -14.71
CA ASP A 159 1.05 9.76 -13.92
C ASP A 159 0.80 8.76 -12.80
N GLY A 160 0.20 9.25 -11.72
CA GLY A 160 -0.22 8.42 -10.61
C GLY A 160 -1.53 8.89 -9.97
N HIS A 161 -2.32 7.92 -9.53
CA HIS A 161 -3.54 8.14 -8.77
C HIS A 161 -3.40 7.49 -7.39
N ILE A 162 -3.82 8.20 -6.35
CA ILE A 162 -3.87 7.65 -4.99
C ILE A 162 -5.25 7.88 -4.42
N PHE A 163 -5.81 6.82 -3.84
CA PHE A 163 -7.07 6.84 -3.11
C PHE A 163 -6.84 6.31 -1.70
N SER A 164 -7.58 6.82 -0.73
CA SER A 164 -7.72 6.17 0.57
C SER A 164 -9.19 6.08 0.96
N PHE A 165 -9.60 4.96 1.56
CA PHE A 165 -10.97 4.67 1.93
C PHE A 165 -11.05 4.17 3.38
N ASP A 166 -11.75 4.89 4.24
CA ASP A 166 -12.09 4.42 5.58
C ASP A 166 -13.42 3.69 5.58
N PHE A 167 -13.41 2.39 5.37
CA PHE A 167 -14.64 1.60 5.29
C PHE A 167 -15.31 1.32 6.65
N LYS A 168 -14.78 1.83 7.75
CA LYS A 168 -15.53 1.92 9.02
C LYS A 168 -16.72 2.86 8.88
N ASN A 169 -16.60 3.91 8.06
CA ASN A 169 -17.70 4.77 7.70
C ASN A 169 -18.47 4.19 6.50
N LYS A 170 -19.72 3.79 6.72
CA LYS A 170 -20.60 3.21 5.68
C LYS A 170 -20.90 4.16 4.50
N LYS A 171 -20.72 5.48 4.69
CA LYS A 171 -20.93 6.50 3.65
C LYS A 171 -19.72 6.68 2.75
N THR A 172 -18.56 6.08 3.07
CA THR A 172 -17.35 6.17 2.25
C THR A 172 -17.61 5.59 0.86
N PRO A 173 -17.31 6.33 -0.22
CA PRO A 173 -17.31 5.79 -1.57
C PRO A 173 -16.25 4.69 -1.70
N CYS A 174 -16.19 4.05 -2.84
CA CYS A 174 -15.18 3.03 -3.12
C CYS A 174 -14.59 3.26 -4.51
N ILE A 175 -13.54 2.52 -4.86
CA ILE A 175 -12.86 2.67 -6.14
C ILE A 175 -13.79 2.49 -7.34
N ARG A 176 -14.84 1.64 -7.22
CA ARG A 176 -15.87 1.46 -8.24
C ARG A 176 -16.72 2.72 -8.48
N SER A 177 -16.73 3.67 -7.55
CA SER A 177 -17.38 4.98 -7.76
C SER A 177 -16.55 5.92 -8.62
N PHE A 178 -15.30 5.60 -8.89
CA PHE A 178 -14.40 6.35 -9.74
C PHE A 178 -14.17 5.63 -11.07
N TYR A 179 -13.79 4.34 -11.00
CA TYR A 179 -13.63 3.50 -12.18
C TYR A 179 -14.90 2.68 -12.37
N GLN A 180 -15.66 2.95 -13.45
CA GLN A 180 -16.88 2.21 -13.78
C GLN A 180 -16.50 0.93 -14.54
N GLU A 181 -17.05 -0.22 -14.13
CA GLU A 181 -16.72 -1.55 -14.67
C GLU A 181 -16.93 -1.68 -16.20
N TYR A 182 -17.81 -0.85 -16.78
CA TYR A 182 -18.18 -0.94 -18.19
C TYR A 182 -17.28 -0.16 -19.15
N GLU A 183 -16.38 0.68 -18.63
CA GLU A 183 -15.51 1.56 -19.42
C GLU A 183 -14.04 1.11 -19.44
N ILE A 184 -13.74 0.01 -18.74
CA ILE A 184 -12.36 -0.42 -18.57
C ILE A 184 -12.14 -1.66 -19.41
N SER A 185 -11.63 -1.50 -20.62
CA SER A 185 -10.93 -2.57 -21.31
C SER A 185 -9.61 -2.83 -20.57
N ASP A 186 -9.21 -4.09 -20.42
CA ASP A 186 -7.93 -4.47 -19.81
C ASP A 186 -6.72 -3.78 -20.48
N ASP A 187 -6.92 -3.25 -21.71
CA ASP A 187 -5.92 -2.51 -22.46
C ASP A 187 -5.59 -1.12 -21.88
N ILE A 188 -6.49 -0.50 -21.09
CA ILE A 188 -6.32 0.88 -20.59
C ILE A 188 -5.30 0.99 -19.46
N LEU A 189 -4.97 -0.09 -18.76
CA LEU A 189 -4.00 -0.06 -17.64
C LEU A 189 -2.95 -1.18 -17.71
N ASN A 190 -2.64 -1.69 -18.87
CA ASN A 190 -1.54 -2.61 -18.97
C ASN A 190 -0.23 -1.82 -18.98
N CYS A 191 0.30 -1.52 -17.76
CA CYS A 191 1.58 -0.82 -17.59
C CYS A 191 2.75 -1.50 -18.34
N GLU A 192 2.58 -2.75 -18.75
CA GLU A 192 3.56 -3.46 -19.56
C GLU A 192 3.67 -2.91 -20.98
N TYR A 193 2.55 -2.44 -21.56
CA TYR A 193 2.53 -1.88 -22.92
C TYR A 193 2.81 -0.38 -22.96
N GLU A 194 2.38 0.37 -21.94
CA GLU A 194 2.51 1.83 -21.91
C GLU A 194 3.85 2.33 -21.33
N GLY A 195 4.59 1.48 -20.64
CA GLY A 195 5.81 1.84 -19.93
C GLY A 195 5.55 2.63 -18.64
N ILE A 196 6.57 2.73 -17.79
CA ILE A 196 6.53 3.44 -16.51
C ILE A 196 7.92 3.89 -16.09
N LEU A 197 8.06 5.13 -15.70
CA LEU A 197 9.29 5.62 -15.07
C LEU A 197 9.36 5.14 -13.63
N GLY A 198 10.50 4.53 -13.22
CA GLY A 198 10.64 3.94 -11.89
C GLY A 198 10.42 4.89 -10.72
N THR A 199 10.78 6.16 -10.88
CA THR A 199 10.55 7.21 -9.87
C THR A 199 9.06 7.46 -9.62
N VAL A 200 8.21 7.34 -10.64
CA VAL A 200 6.75 7.46 -10.49
C VAL A 200 6.24 6.37 -9.55
N ALA A 201 6.62 5.12 -9.80
CA ALA A 201 6.25 4.00 -8.95
C ALA A 201 6.75 4.20 -7.51
N GLY A 202 7.98 4.66 -7.33
CA GLY A 202 8.58 4.95 -6.03
C GLY A 202 7.78 6.00 -5.25
N ILE A 203 7.52 7.16 -5.86
CA ILE A 203 6.80 8.26 -5.22
C ILE A 203 5.38 7.84 -4.82
N ILE A 204 4.63 7.22 -5.72
CA ILE A 204 3.26 6.80 -5.44
C ILE A 204 3.22 5.75 -4.32
N GLY A 205 4.12 4.75 -4.32
CA GLY A 205 4.20 3.76 -3.25
C GLY A 205 4.55 4.37 -1.89
N ILE A 206 5.49 5.31 -1.84
CA ILE A 206 5.82 6.05 -0.61
C ILE A 206 4.62 6.88 -0.12
N MET A 207 3.89 7.52 -1.02
CA MET A 207 2.69 8.27 -0.66
C MET A 207 1.56 7.37 -0.15
N GLN A 208 1.42 6.14 -0.66
CA GLN A 208 0.51 5.15 -0.08
C GLN A 208 0.91 4.81 1.37
N ALA A 209 2.20 4.59 1.63
CA ALA A 209 2.70 4.36 3.00
C ALA A 209 2.41 5.57 3.91
N ASN A 210 2.60 6.79 3.42
CA ASN A 210 2.30 8.02 4.17
C ASN A 210 0.81 8.12 4.54
N GLU A 211 -0.12 7.77 3.63
CA GLU A 211 -1.57 7.72 3.93
C GLU A 211 -1.87 6.72 5.06
N ILE A 212 -1.22 5.55 5.08
CA ILE A 212 -1.33 4.57 6.16
C ILE A 212 -0.81 5.15 7.48
N LEU A 213 0.38 5.75 7.48
CA LEU A 213 0.99 6.32 8.69
C LEU A 213 0.13 7.45 9.28
N LYS A 214 -0.40 8.35 8.45
CA LYS A 214 -1.35 9.38 8.90
C LYS A 214 -2.58 8.77 9.57
N LYS A 215 -3.11 7.68 9.02
CA LYS A 215 -4.27 7.00 9.57
C LYS A 215 -3.95 6.31 10.91
N ILE A 216 -2.82 5.64 11.03
CA ILE A 216 -2.35 5.00 12.27
C ILE A 216 -2.21 6.06 13.37
N LEU A 217 -1.59 7.17 13.05
CA LEU A 217 -1.30 8.27 13.97
C LEU A 217 -2.52 9.14 14.27
N SER A 218 -3.55 9.08 13.44
CA SER A 218 -4.72 10.00 13.49
C SER A 218 -4.31 11.47 13.33
N ILE A 219 -3.35 11.76 12.43
CA ILE A 219 -2.84 13.11 12.14
C ILE A 219 -3.14 13.52 10.70
N GLY A 220 -3.26 14.83 10.48
CA GLY A 220 -3.58 15.37 9.17
C GLY A 220 -4.93 14.90 8.62
N LYS A 221 -5.12 15.03 7.31
CA LYS A 221 -6.34 14.60 6.60
C LYS A 221 -5.99 13.51 5.58
N ASN A 222 -6.63 12.34 5.67
CA ASN A 222 -6.59 11.35 4.61
C ASN A 222 -7.46 11.77 3.41
N LEU A 223 -7.22 11.17 2.26
CA LEU A 223 -7.94 11.51 1.02
C LEU A 223 -9.44 11.18 1.11
N ASN A 224 -9.80 10.01 1.68
CA ASN A 224 -11.17 9.52 1.87
C ASN A 224 -12.06 9.64 0.60
N VAL A 225 -12.75 10.73 0.39
CA VAL A 225 -13.67 10.98 -0.73
C VAL A 225 -13.00 11.72 -1.89
N GLN A 226 -11.70 11.67 -1.96
CA GLN A 226 -10.89 12.36 -2.98
C GLN A 226 -9.90 11.38 -3.59
N VAL A 227 -9.60 11.58 -4.88
CA VAL A 227 -8.41 11.05 -5.53
C VAL A 227 -7.34 12.15 -5.58
N LEU A 228 -6.11 11.80 -5.28
CA LEU A 228 -4.97 12.62 -5.61
C LEU A 228 -4.45 12.17 -6.98
N VAL A 229 -4.56 13.05 -7.95
CA VAL A 229 -4.02 12.90 -9.31
C VAL A 229 -2.68 13.60 -9.35
N ILE A 230 -1.67 12.91 -9.82
CA ILE A 230 -0.28 13.35 -9.83
C ILE A 230 0.26 13.20 -11.24
N ASP A 231 0.71 14.29 -11.82
CA ASP A 231 1.49 14.35 -13.06
C ASP A 231 2.93 14.71 -12.68
N LEU A 232 3.81 13.73 -12.75
CA LEU A 232 5.22 13.92 -12.38
C LEU A 232 6.08 14.47 -13.53
N LEU A 233 5.56 14.50 -14.75
CA LEU A 233 6.24 15.15 -15.87
C LEU A 233 6.24 16.67 -15.67
N ASN A 234 5.09 17.23 -15.26
CA ASN A 234 4.92 18.68 -15.07
C ASN A 234 4.82 19.08 -13.59
N LEU A 235 4.99 18.14 -12.65
CA LEU A 235 4.89 18.34 -11.19
C LEU A 235 3.53 18.91 -10.74
N ASN A 236 2.44 18.47 -11.40
CA ASN A 236 1.09 18.88 -11.05
C ASN A 236 0.44 17.92 -10.07
N PHE A 237 -0.17 18.45 -9.02
CA PHE A 237 -0.86 17.71 -7.98
C PHE A 237 -2.27 18.25 -7.81
N ARG A 238 -3.28 17.43 -8.12
CA ARG A 238 -4.69 17.82 -8.04
C ARG A 238 -5.49 16.87 -7.17
N LYS A 239 -6.34 17.40 -6.29
CA LYS A 239 -7.30 16.62 -5.50
C LYS A 239 -8.68 16.77 -6.12
N ILE A 240 -9.28 15.68 -6.57
CA ILE A 240 -10.59 15.63 -7.17
C ILE A 240 -11.54 14.91 -6.21
N LYS A 241 -12.65 15.57 -5.83
CA LYS A 241 -13.70 14.95 -5.03
C LYS A 241 -14.60 14.10 -5.92
N PHE A 242 -14.99 12.93 -5.45
CA PHE A 242 -15.97 12.09 -6.13
C PHE A 242 -17.07 11.64 -5.15
N LYS A 243 -18.27 11.38 -5.69
CA LYS A 243 -19.44 10.99 -4.91
C LYS A 243 -19.61 9.47 -4.96
N LYS A 244 -20.24 8.92 -3.93
CA LYS A 244 -20.66 7.53 -3.91
C LYS A 244 -21.77 7.33 -4.95
N LEU A 245 -21.60 6.43 -5.89
CA LEU A 245 -22.66 6.01 -6.80
C LEU A 245 -23.71 5.18 -6.04
N LYS A 246 -25.00 5.33 -6.44
CA LYS A 246 -26.12 4.64 -5.79
C LYS A 246 -26.09 3.12 -6.07
N ASP A 247 -25.72 2.71 -7.28
CA ASP A 247 -25.81 1.34 -7.78
C ASP A 247 -24.42 0.75 -8.10
N VAL A 248 -23.60 0.59 -7.09
CA VAL A 248 -22.32 -0.15 -7.24
C VAL A 248 -22.61 -1.64 -7.03
N LYS A 249 -22.47 -2.47 -8.07
CA LYS A 249 -22.57 -3.93 -7.94
C LYS A 249 -21.67 -4.42 -6.80
N LYS A 250 -22.22 -5.26 -5.94
CA LYS A 250 -21.49 -5.92 -4.85
C LYS A 250 -21.06 -7.32 -5.32
N ILE A 251 -19.86 -7.75 -4.94
CA ILE A 251 -19.51 -9.18 -4.93
C ILE A 251 -20.16 -9.84 -3.70
#